data_beeec84e3aaf1381fac325ebaccc4962
#
_entry.id   beeec84e3aaf1381fac325ebaccc4962
#
_cell.length_a   1.000
_cell.length_b   1.000
_cell.length_c   1.000
_cell.angle_alpha   90.00
_cell.angle_beta   90.00
_cell.angle_gamma   90.00
#
_symmetry.space_group_name_H-M   'P 1'
#
loop_
_entity.id
_entity.type
_entity.pdbx_description
1 polymer ?
#
loop_
_entity_poly.entity_id
_entity_poly.type
_entity_poly.pdbx_seq_one_letter_code
_entity_poly.pdbx_strand_id
1 'polypeptide(L)'
;VADASLVKFDPDGITDRIVRLPLSPSYYGNFYSDGNKVYYWGRGGTKMYDLASQKEESIADGASMDVTYDGKKALFFKGRQIYVTNLPSGKTELTAPVDLSNMKITVDYPKEWAQIFDEAWRAYRDGFYQESMHGVDWKAIKEKYAVLLPYVKTRLDLNYIIGEMIGELNCGHAYVNPGETEQPKRINTGLLGAEITRDKSGFFRLEKIFPGASWSKELRSPLTEPGVDVKVGEYIVAIDGVPTNTVKDMYSLLVGKAEIPTEISLNVKPQLSGARKVVISPLANEYPLIHYNWVQDNIKKVDQASNGRIGYIYIPDMGPEGLNEFARYFYPQLDKEGLIIDDRANGGGNVSPMILE
;
A
#
# COMPACT_ATOMS: atom_id res chain seq x y z
N VAL A 1 -18.25 -8.38 43.81
CA VAL A 1 -17.86 -7.14 43.09
C VAL A 1 -16.89 -6.47 44.04
N ALA A 2 -15.58 -6.48 43.73
CA ALA A 2 -14.58 -5.80 44.51
C ALA A 2 -14.91 -4.29 44.47
N ASP A 3 -14.91 -3.67 45.61
CA ASP A 3 -15.15 -2.24 45.79
C ASP A 3 -14.14 -1.47 44.90
N ALA A 4 -14.64 -0.89 43.83
CA ALA A 4 -13.80 -0.08 42.97
C ALA A 4 -13.43 1.16 43.82
N SER A 5 -12.21 1.19 44.33
CA SER A 5 -11.67 2.35 45.01
C SER A 5 -11.81 3.55 44.08
N LEU A 6 -12.71 4.46 44.44
CA LEU A 6 -12.93 5.71 43.69
C LEU A 6 -11.58 6.40 43.52
N VAL A 7 -11.17 6.57 42.25
CA VAL A 7 -9.95 7.33 41.94
C VAL A 7 -10.10 8.74 42.55
N LYS A 8 -9.27 9.06 43.55
CA LYS A 8 -9.27 10.33 44.17
C LYS A 8 -8.60 11.37 43.24
N PHE A 9 -9.44 12.19 42.62
CA PHE A 9 -8.94 13.23 41.70
C PHE A 9 -8.66 14.51 42.53
N ASP A 10 -7.42 14.98 42.43
CA ASP A 10 -6.98 16.24 43.02
C ASP A 10 -6.67 17.25 41.89
N PRO A 11 -7.55 18.22 41.62
CA PRO A 11 -7.38 19.20 40.58
C PRO A 11 -6.39 20.31 40.92
N ASP A 12 -6.11 20.54 42.20
CA ASP A 12 -5.30 21.69 42.66
C ASP A 12 -3.84 21.51 42.21
N GLY A 13 -3.32 22.47 41.43
CA GLY A 13 -1.96 22.46 40.91
C GLY A 13 -1.66 21.31 39.94
N ILE A 14 -2.66 20.71 39.26
CA ILE A 14 -2.48 19.57 38.34
C ILE A 14 -1.55 19.96 37.18
N THR A 15 -1.61 21.17 36.69
CA THR A 15 -0.76 21.68 35.62
C THR A 15 0.71 21.75 36.04
N ASP A 16 0.98 22.01 37.32
CA ASP A 16 2.34 22.12 37.86
C ASP A 16 2.97 20.76 38.13
N ARG A 17 2.15 19.69 38.08
CA ARG A 17 2.58 18.28 38.19
C ARG A 17 2.84 17.60 36.88
N ILE A 18 2.72 18.30 35.75
CA ILE A 18 3.03 17.76 34.45
C ILE A 18 4.56 17.65 34.31
N VAL A 19 5.06 16.43 34.14
CA VAL A 19 6.47 16.15 33.94
C VAL A 19 6.70 15.57 32.56
N ARG A 20 7.65 16.15 31.83
CA ARG A 20 8.11 15.61 30.55
C ARG A 20 9.09 14.47 30.80
N LEU A 21 8.79 13.28 30.27
CA LEU A 21 9.77 12.19 30.26
C LEU A 21 10.89 12.48 29.24
N PRO A 22 12.16 12.17 29.55
CA PRO A 22 13.31 12.43 28.68
C PRO A 22 13.41 11.39 27.56
N LEU A 23 12.35 11.28 26.77
CA LEU A 23 12.25 10.37 25.62
C LEU A 23 12.49 11.14 24.33
N SER A 24 13.05 10.45 23.34
CA SER A 24 13.21 11.03 21.98
C SER A 24 11.87 11.28 21.34
N PRO A 25 11.69 12.37 20.55
CA PRO A 25 10.44 12.60 19.82
C PRO A 25 10.07 11.39 18.94
N SER A 26 8.86 10.89 19.11
CA SER A 26 8.34 9.75 18.36
C SER A 26 6.81 9.69 18.48
N TYR A 27 6.22 8.72 17.79
CA TYR A 27 4.83 8.32 18.02
C TYR A 27 4.76 7.40 19.23
N TYR A 28 3.87 7.70 20.17
CA TYR A 28 3.65 6.90 21.38
C TYR A 28 2.17 6.57 21.53
N GLY A 29 1.85 5.36 21.96
CA GLY A 29 0.47 4.92 22.16
C GLY A 29 0.35 3.73 23.11
N ASN A 30 -0.85 3.23 23.34
CA ASN A 30 -1.17 2.07 24.21
C ASN A 30 -0.52 2.20 25.59
N PHE A 31 -0.82 3.29 26.30
CA PHE A 31 -0.22 3.57 27.59
C PHE A 31 -0.86 2.75 28.71
N TYR A 32 -0.02 2.17 29.55
CA TYR A 32 -0.40 1.58 30.83
C TYR A 32 0.60 1.98 31.91
N SER A 33 0.13 2.20 33.15
CA SER A 33 1.01 2.48 34.30
C SER A 33 0.60 1.63 35.51
N ASP A 34 1.58 1.09 36.20
CA ASP A 34 1.41 0.45 37.51
C ASP A 34 1.72 1.40 38.69
N GLY A 35 1.96 2.69 38.40
CA GLY A 35 2.33 3.71 39.35
C GLY A 35 3.84 3.92 39.49
N ASN A 36 4.67 2.94 39.17
CA ASN A 36 6.14 3.05 39.20
C ASN A 36 6.74 3.02 37.81
N LYS A 37 6.07 2.40 36.87
CA LYS A 37 6.50 2.21 35.50
C LYS A 37 5.40 2.63 34.55
N VAL A 38 5.81 3.16 33.38
CA VAL A 38 4.93 3.49 32.28
C VAL A 38 5.27 2.61 31.09
N TYR A 39 4.33 1.80 30.68
CA TYR A 39 4.43 0.96 29.49
C TYR A 39 3.75 1.66 28.32
N TYR A 40 4.32 1.57 27.15
CA TYR A 40 3.80 2.20 25.94
C TYR A 40 4.31 1.53 24.68
N TRP A 41 3.55 1.66 23.63
CA TRP A 41 4.03 1.35 22.28
C TRP A 41 4.81 2.55 21.74
N GLY A 42 5.98 2.29 21.17
CA GLY A 42 6.83 3.29 20.54
C GLY A 42 7.62 2.71 19.38
N ARG A 43 8.60 3.45 18.88
CA ARG A 43 9.44 2.99 17.75
C ARG A 43 10.08 1.65 18.07
N GLY A 44 9.72 0.62 17.27
CA GLY A 44 10.29 -0.74 17.37
C GLY A 44 9.49 -1.72 18.23
N GLY A 45 8.42 -1.31 18.93
CA GLY A 45 7.55 -2.21 19.70
C GLY A 45 7.14 -1.66 21.07
N THR A 46 6.85 -2.55 22.00
CA THR A 46 6.50 -2.19 23.39
C THR A 46 7.73 -1.87 24.21
N LYS A 47 7.66 -0.76 24.90
CA LYS A 47 8.70 -0.24 25.80
C LYS A 47 8.14 0.04 27.18
N MET A 48 9.03 0.21 28.14
CA MET A 48 8.74 0.56 29.52
C MET A 48 9.69 1.68 29.95
N TYR A 49 9.15 2.68 30.64
CA TYR A 49 9.94 3.68 31.33
C TYR A 49 9.78 3.53 32.85
N ASP A 50 10.86 3.26 33.54
CA ASP A 50 10.88 3.17 34.99
C ASP A 50 11.08 4.57 35.59
N LEU A 51 10.10 5.02 36.38
CA LEU A 51 10.09 6.38 36.94
C LEU A 51 11.17 6.60 38.00
N ALA A 52 11.57 5.57 38.74
CA ALA A 52 12.56 5.69 39.80
C ALA A 52 13.98 5.72 39.23
N SER A 53 14.30 4.83 38.31
CA SER A 53 15.62 4.79 37.67
C SER A 53 15.78 5.77 36.51
N GLN A 54 14.67 6.32 36.00
CA GLN A 54 14.61 7.20 34.83
C GLN A 54 15.17 6.56 33.55
N LYS A 55 14.93 5.27 33.36
CA LYS A 55 15.43 4.50 32.22
C LYS A 55 14.31 3.94 31.35
N GLU A 56 14.52 4.03 30.05
CA GLU A 56 13.70 3.33 29.05
C GLU A 56 14.29 1.97 28.75
N GLU A 57 13.43 0.94 28.67
CA GLU A 57 13.80 -0.42 28.27
C GLU A 57 12.86 -0.94 27.20
N SER A 58 13.38 -1.71 26.24
CA SER A 58 12.53 -2.46 25.30
C SER A 58 11.97 -3.69 25.99
N ILE A 59 10.65 -3.85 25.94
CA ILE A 59 9.94 -5.00 26.50
C ILE A 59 9.75 -6.09 25.46
N ALA A 60 9.22 -5.74 24.29
CA ALA A 60 8.99 -6.70 23.21
C ALA A 60 9.10 -6.03 21.85
N ASP A 61 10.07 -6.48 21.07
CA ASP A 61 10.37 -5.91 19.77
C ASP A 61 9.27 -6.32 18.74
N GLY A 62 8.77 -5.33 18.01
CA GLY A 62 7.75 -5.52 16.97
C GLY A 62 6.38 -5.98 17.49
N ALA A 63 6.10 -5.87 18.78
CA ALA A 63 4.83 -6.23 19.39
C ALA A 63 4.15 -5.05 20.08
N SER A 64 2.83 -4.98 20.01
CA SER A 64 2.00 -4.13 20.87
C SER A 64 1.54 -4.91 22.10
N MET A 65 1.14 -4.21 23.15
CA MET A 65 0.78 -4.81 24.43
C MET A 65 -0.51 -4.19 24.98
N ASP A 66 -1.38 -5.05 25.51
CA ASP A 66 -2.46 -4.67 26.40
C ASP A 66 -2.29 -5.35 27.78
N VAL A 67 -2.79 -4.73 28.83
CA VAL A 67 -2.67 -5.25 30.19
C VAL A 67 -4.04 -5.61 30.73
N THR A 68 -4.12 -6.75 31.44
CA THR A 68 -5.36 -7.18 32.11
C THR A 68 -5.79 -6.16 33.16
N TYR A 69 -7.08 -6.09 33.42
CA TYR A 69 -7.66 -5.14 34.37
C TYR A 69 -7.04 -5.22 35.78
N ASP A 70 -6.65 -6.42 36.21
CA ASP A 70 -5.97 -6.66 37.49
C ASP A 70 -4.47 -6.33 37.49
N GLY A 71 -3.91 -5.89 36.36
CA GLY A 71 -2.52 -5.52 36.19
C GLY A 71 -1.51 -6.68 36.26
N LYS A 72 -1.99 -7.94 36.27
CA LYS A 72 -1.10 -9.10 36.49
C LYS A 72 -0.52 -9.68 35.20
N LYS A 73 -1.27 -9.59 34.11
CA LYS A 73 -0.89 -10.20 32.83
C LYS A 73 -0.84 -9.16 31.71
N ALA A 74 -0.01 -9.46 30.74
CA ALA A 74 0.09 -8.73 29.50
C ALA A 74 -0.28 -9.62 28.33
N LEU A 75 -1.05 -9.06 27.38
CA LEU A 75 -1.40 -9.63 26.11
C LEU A 75 -0.57 -8.93 25.05
N PHE A 76 0.25 -9.68 24.31
CA PHE A 76 1.06 -9.15 23.22
C PHE A 76 0.50 -9.57 21.87
N PHE A 77 0.49 -8.62 20.92
CA PHE A 77 0.17 -8.85 19.53
C PHE A 77 1.43 -8.64 18.67
N LYS A 78 1.91 -9.72 18.04
CA LYS A 78 3.06 -9.68 17.13
C LYS A 78 2.68 -10.30 15.79
N GLY A 79 2.52 -9.46 14.79
CA GLY A 79 1.94 -9.89 13.52
C GLY A 79 0.51 -10.42 13.73
N ARG A 80 0.29 -11.69 13.37
CA ARG A 80 -1.02 -12.37 13.56
C ARG A 80 -1.04 -13.27 14.81
N GLN A 81 -0.02 -13.24 15.61
CA GLN A 81 0.12 -14.09 16.80
C GLN A 81 -0.18 -13.31 18.07
N ILE A 82 -0.82 -14.00 19.01
CA ILE A 82 -1.19 -13.48 20.32
C ILE A 82 -0.39 -14.24 21.37
N TYR A 83 0.17 -13.51 22.33
CA TYR A 83 0.93 -14.09 23.44
C TYR A 83 0.39 -13.56 24.76
N VAL A 84 0.35 -14.42 25.77
CA VAL A 84 -0.06 -14.06 27.13
C VAL A 84 1.11 -14.34 28.06
N THR A 85 1.54 -13.32 28.80
CA THR A 85 2.60 -13.43 29.79
C THR A 85 2.14 -12.81 31.13
N ASN A 86 2.92 -12.96 32.18
CA ASN A 86 2.81 -12.05 33.32
C ASN A 86 3.23 -10.63 32.87
N LEU A 87 2.75 -9.59 33.57
CA LEU A 87 3.19 -8.23 33.28
C LEU A 87 4.73 -8.15 33.38
N PRO A 88 5.46 -7.86 32.30
CA PRO A 88 6.90 -7.95 32.31
C PRO A 88 7.56 -6.77 33.04
N SER A 89 8.61 -7.05 33.78
CA SER A 89 9.44 -6.03 34.43
C SER A 89 10.72 -5.70 33.65
N GLY A 90 10.93 -6.31 32.50
CA GLY A 90 12.08 -6.13 31.60
C GLY A 90 11.82 -6.87 30.28
N LYS A 91 12.86 -6.98 29.45
CA LYS A 91 12.76 -7.60 28.12
C LYS A 91 12.16 -9.02 28.19
N THR A 92 11.14 -9.27 27.39
CA THR A 92 10.37 -10.51 27.35
C THR A 92 10.45 -11.15 25.98
N GLU A 93 10.78 -12.44 25.94
CA GLU A 93 10.72 -13.22 24.72
C GLU A 93 9.34 -13.84 24.52
N LEU A 94 8.77 -13.62 23.36
CA LEU A 94 7.45 -14.12 22.97
C LEU A 94 7.61 -15.44 22.21
N THR A 95 7.71 -16.55 22.95
CA THR A 95 8.04 -17.87 22.36
C THR A 95 6.86 -18.82 22.21
N ALA A 96 5.80 -18.62 22.98
CA ALA A 96 4.62 -19.51 22.98
C ALA A 96 3.35 -18.75 22.62
N PRO A 97 2.97 -18.67 21.35
CA PRO A 97 1.71 -18.04 20.96
C PRO A 97 0.51 -18.85 21.45
N VAL A 98 -0.59 -18.17 21.69
CA VAL A 98 -1.89 -18.81 21.97
C VAL A 98 -2.31 -19.59 20.73
N ASP A 99 -2.58 -20.87 20.91
CA ASP A 99 -3.10 -21.72 19.83
C ASP A 99 -4.58 -21.43 19.57
N LEU A 100 -4.86 -20.80 18.45
CA LEU A 100 -6.21 -20.49 17.96
C LEU A 100 -6.66 -21.42 16.82
N SER A 101 -5.90 -22.45 16.49
CA SER A 101 -6.16 -23.33 15.34
C SER A 101 -7.51 -24.06 15.42
N ASN A 102 -8.00 -24.29 16.63
CA ASN A 102 -9.28 -24.94 16.89
C ASN A 102 -10.45 -23.96 17.09
N MET A 103 -10.19 -22.66 17.09
CA MET A 103 -11.24 -21.65 17.20
C MET A 103 -12.02 -21.56 15.89
N LYS A 104 -13.28 -21.97 15.93
CA LYS A 104 -14.18 -21.95 14.77
C LYS A 104 -15.49 -21.27 15.16
N ILE A 105 -16.02 -20.49 14.22
CA ILE A 105 -17.35 -19.90 14.32
C ILE A 105 -18.17 -20.32 13.10
N THR A 106 -19.48 -20.45 13.29
CA THR A 106 -20.39 -20.62 12.16
C THR A 106 -21.00 -19.27 11.82
N VAL A 107 -20.84 -18.86 10.57
CA VAL A 107 -21.37 -17.58 10.07
C VAL A 107 -22.57 -17.86 9.17
N ASP A 108 -23.69 -17.19 9.46
CA ASP A 108 -24.86 -17.13 8.59
C ASP A 108 -24.75 -15.85 7.75
N TYR A 109 -24.19 -15.98 6.57
CA TYR A 109 -23.90 -14.81 5.71
C TYR A 109 -25.09 -13.90 5.45
N PRO A 110 -26.31 -14.37 5.13
CA PRO A 110 -27.46 -13.48 4.97
C PRO A 110 -27.76 -12.62 6.19
N LYS A 111 -27.65 -13.19 7.40
CA LYS A 111 -27.85 -12.43 8.65
C LYS A 111 -26.71 -11.46 8.91
N GLU A 112 -25.48 -11.90 8.69
CA GLU A 112 -24.30 -11.04 8.83
C GLU A 112 -24.36 -9.86 7.86
N TRP A 113 -24.73 -10.11 6.60
CA TRP A 113 -24.82 -9.03 5.59
C TRP A 113 -25.92 -8.02 5.93
N ALA A 114 -27.04 -8.48 6.46
CA ALA A 114 -28.08 -7.57 6.95
C ALA A 114 -27.58 -6.70 8.11
N GLN A 115 -26.80 -7.31 9.05
CA GLN A 115 -26.18 -6.57 10.14
C GLN A 115 -25.13 -5.57 9.61
N ILE A 116 -24.27 -5.98 8.69
CA ILE A 116 -23.23 -5.08 8.11
C ILE A 116 -23.88 -3.89 7.41
N PHE A 117 -24.97 -4.10 6.68
CA PHE A 117 -25.72 -3.01 6.08
C PHE A 117 -26.27 -2.04 7.13
N ASP A 118 -26.87 -2.57 8.20
CA ASP A 118 -27.38 -1.78 9.30
C ASP A 118 -26.27 -0.99 10.02
N GLU A 119 -25.12 -1.60 10.25
CA GLU A 119 -23.98 -0.92 10.87
C GLU A 119 -23.39 0.15 9.96
N ALA A 120 -23.30 -0.09 8.66
CA ALA A 120 -22.85 0.92 7.70
C ALA A 120 -23.78 2.14 7.71
N TRP A 121 -25.10 1.91 7.71
CA TRP A 121 -26.07 2.99 7.82
C TRP A 121 -25.93 3.76 9.14
N ARG A 122 -25.75 3.05 10.28
CA ARG A 122 -25.57 3.67 11.60
C ARG A 122 -24.27 4.47 11.69
N ALA A 123 -23.19 3.95 11.12
CA ALA A 123 -21.90 4.65 11.13
C ALA A 123 -22.02 6.03 10.47
N TYR A 124 -22.71 6.12 9.33
CA TYR A 124 -22.95 7.41 8.70
C TYR A 124 -23.96 8.27 9.46
N ARG A 125 -25.05 7.69 9.98
CA ARG A 125 -26.01 8.44 10.82
C ARG A 125 -25.34 9.15 11.99
N ASP A 126 -24.41 8.45 12.67
CA ASP A 126 -23.81 8.90 13.93
C ASP A 126 -22.49 9.67 13.73
N GLY A 127 -21.81 9.45 12.60
CA GLY A 127 -20.47 10.00 12.33
C GLY A 127 -20.37 10.96 11.13
N PHE A 128 -21.46 11.19 10.39
CA PHE A 128 -21.40 12.12 9.26
C PHE A 128 -21.18 13.54 9.74
N TYR A 129 -20.31 14.28 9.09
CA TYR A 129 -19.84 15.59 9.54
C TYR A 129 -20.92 16.70 9.57
N GLN A 130 -22.04 16.48 8.87
CA GLN A 130 -23.17 17.42 8.81
C GLN A 130 -24.45 16.74 9.28
N GLU A 131 -25.04 17.23 10.37
CA GLU A 131 -26.24 16.68 11.02
C GLU A 131 -27.44 16.57 10.06
N SER A 132 -27.58 17.50 9.12
CA SER A 132 -28.67 17.49 8.13
C SER A 132 -28.49 16.47 7.01
N MET A 133 -27.41 15.66 7.02
CA MET A 133 -27.12 14.66 5.98
C MET A 133 -27.20 15.25 4.56
N HIS A 134 -26.74 16.48 4.35
CA HIS A 134 -26.91 17.26 3.11
C HIS A 134 -28.37 17.41 2.65
N GLY A 135 -29.34 17.37 3.59
CA GLY A 135 -30.77 17.43 3.30
C GLY A 135 -31.40 16.11 2.85
N VAL A 136 -30.65 15.01 2.93
CA VAL A 136 -31.12 13.66 2.57
C VAL A 136 -31.89 13.05 3.75
N ASP A 137 -33.07 12.50 3.50
CA ASP A 137 -33.76 11.65 4.48
C ASP A 137 -33.05 10.31 4.59
N TRP A 138 -32.03 10.27 5.49
CA TRP A 138 -31.17 9.12 5.66
C TRP A 138 -31.91 7.85 6.08
N LYS A 139 -33.05 8.00 6.77
CA LYS A 139 -33.92 6.87 7.14
C LYS A 139 -34.63 6.30 5.89
N ALA A 140 -35.21 7.16 5.06
CA ALA A 140 -35.82 6.72 3.81
C ALA A 140 -34.82 6.06 2.86
N ILE A 141 -33.56 6.54 2.84
CA ILE A 141 -32.48 5.91 2.07
C ILE A 141 -32.20 4.48 2.56
N LYS A 142 -32.14 4.25 3.88
CA LYS A 142 -32.04 2.89 4.43
C LYS A 142 -33.12 1.97 3.89
N GLU A 143 -34.38 2.41 3.99
CA GLU A 143 -35.55 1.63 3.55
C GLU A 143 -35.50 1.35 2.04
N LYS A 144 -35.08 2.33 1.23
CA LYS A 144 -34.89 2.21 -0.21
C LYS A 144 -33.94 1.07 -0.58
N TYR A 145 -32.80 0.96 0.10
CA TYR A 145 -31.78 -0.04 -0.24
C TYR A 145 -31.93 -1.37 0.50
N ALA A 146 -32.57 -1.40 1.67
CA ALA A 146 -32.78 -2.62 2.44
C ALA A 146 -33.58 -3.70 1.69
N VAL A 147 -34.46 -3.31 0.78
CA VAL A 147 -35.25 -4.24 -0.05
C VAL A 147 -34.37 -5.10 -0.98
N LEU A 148 -33.13 -4.71 -1.22
CA LEU A 148 -32.17 -5.45 -2.04
C LEU A 148 -31.42 -6.54 -1.28
N LEU A 149 -31.40 -6.49 0.06
CA LEU A 149 -30.64 -7.44 0.89
C LEU A 149 -30.99 -8.91 0.65
N PRO A 150 -32.25 -9.32 0.45
CA PRO A 150 -32.60 -10.71 0.16
C PRO A 150 -32.00 -11.26 -1.14
N TYR A 151 -31.55 -10.38 -2.04
CA TYR A 151 -30.95 -10.73 -3.34
C TYR A 151 -29.42 -10.79 -3.31
N VAL A 152 -28.79 -10.37 -2.20
CA VAL A 152 -27.33 -10.43 -2.00
C VAL A 152 -26.87 -11.89 -2.00
N LYS A 153 -25.91 -12.22 -2.84
CA LYS A 153 -25.30 -13.56 -2.96
C LYS A 153 -23.82 -13.60 -2.60
N THR A 154 -23.17 -12.44 -2.67
CA THR A 154 -21.74 -12.29 -2.40
C THR A 154 -21.48 -11.06 -1.55
N ARG A 155 -20.30 -10.99 -0.91
CA ARG A 155 -19.86 -9.79 -0.21
C ARG A 155 -19.73 -8.59 -1.16
N LEU A 156 -19.41 -8.82 -2.43
CA LEU A 156 -19.29 -7.75 -3.43
C LEU A 156 -20.65 -7.14 -3.75
N ASP A 157 -21.73 -7.94 -3.82
CA ASP A 157 -23.08 -7.42 -4.00
C ASP A 157 -23.48 -6.52 -2.84
N LEU A 158 -23.15 -6.93 -1.60
CA LEU A 158 -23.38 -6.12 -0.41
C LEU A 158 -22.62 -4.79 -0.49
N ASN A 159 -21.35 -4.83 -0.83
CA ASN A 159 -20.52 -3.63 -0.96
C ASN A 159 -21.06 -2.68 -2.02
N TYR A 160 -21.56 -3.21 -3.14
CA TYR A 160 -22.22 -2.40 -4.16
C TYR A 160 -23.46 -1.67 -3.61
N ILE A 161 -24.35 -2.39 -2.91
CA ILE A 161 -25.54 -1.81 -2.30
C ILE A 161 -25.19 -0.74 -1.25
N ILE A 162 -24.20 -1.01 -0.41
CA ILE A 162 -23.72 -0.02 0.57
C ILE A 162 -23.12 1.19 -0.15
N GLY A 163 -22.35 0.98 -1.22
CA GLY A 163 -21.79 2.05 -2.04
C GLY A 163 -22.85 2.96 -2.63
N GLU A 164 -23.89 2.38 -3.21
CA GLU A 164 -25.05 3.14 -3.73
C GLU A 164 -25.78 3.91 -2.61
N MET A 165 -25.97 3.27 -1.45
CA MET A 165 -26.60 3.91 -0.30
C MET A 165 -25.83 5.15 0.18
N ILE A 166 -24.51 5.04 0.36
CA ILE A 166 -23.70 6.18 0.81
C ILE A 166 -23.50 7.22 -0.30
N GLY A 167 -23.58 6.83 -1.57
CA GLY A 167 -23.55 7.73 -2.72
C GLY A 167 -24.66 8.78 -2.72
N GLU A 168 -25.84 8.48 -2.12
CA GLU A 168 -26.95 9.42 -1.97
C GLU A 168 -26.56 10.67 -1.13
N LEU A 169 -25.53 10.58 -0.31
CA LEU A 169 -25.01 11.73 0.45
C LEU A 169 -24.26 12.75 -0.41
N ASN A 170 -23.95 12.38 -1.67
CA ASN A 170 -23.23 13.24 -2.63
C ASN A 170 -22.01 13.93 -2.02
N CYS A 171 -21.17 13.14 -1.34
CA CYS A 171 -19.92 13.61 -0.78
C CYS A 171 -18.72 12.79 -1.29
N GLY A 172 -17.59 13.47 -1.52
CA GLY A 172 -16.34 12.81 -1.86
C GLY A 172 -15.72 12.12 -0.63
N HIS A 173 -14.70 11.29 -0.88
CA HIS A 173 -13.97 10.57 0.17
C HIS A 173 -14.83 9.62 1.03
N ALA A 174 -15.91 9.09 0.44
CA ALA A 174 -16.73 8.04 1.02
C ALA A 174 -16.45 6.73 0.30
N TYR A 175 -15.99 5.71 1.02
CA TYR A 175 -15.51 4.47 0.43
C TYR A 175 -16.11 3.25 1.12
N VAL A 176 -16.31 2.18 0.35
CA VAL A 176 -16.66 0.86 0.88
C VAL A 176 -15.49 -0.09 0.59
N ASN A 177 -14.87 -0.58 1.65
CA ASN A 177 -13.81 -1.56 1.50
C ASN A 177 -14.39 -2.96 1.24
N PRO A 178 -13.69 -3.81 0.47
CA PRO A 178 -14.24 -5.12 0.08
C PRO A 178 -14.51 -6.06 1.26
N GLY A 179 -13.90 -5.86 2.43
CA GLY A 179 -14.03 -6.77 3.57
C GLY A 179 -13.43 -8.16 3.27
N GLU A 180 -14.02 -9.19 3.89
CA GLU A 180 -13.60 -10.56 3.62
C GLU A 180 -14.12 -11.03 2.27
N THR A 181 -13.20 -11.21 1.33
CA THR A 181 -13.45 -11.80 0.02
C THR A 181 -12.44 -12.90 -0.23
N GLU A 182 -12.86 -13.94 -0.91
CA GLU A 182 -11.95 -14.99 -1.36
C GLU A 182 -10.88 -14.38 -2.27
N GLN A 183 -9.62 -14.53 -1.88
CA GLN A 183 -8.48 -14.03 -2.64
C GLN A 183 -7.83 -15.20 -3.38
N PRO A 184 -8.00 -15.29 -4.70
CA PRO A 184 -7.34 -16.33 -5.47
C PRO A 184 -5.82 -16.14 -5.40
N LYS A 185 -5.09 -17.24 -5.37
CA LYS A 185 -3.62 -17.19 -5.45
C LYS A 185 -3.21 -16.56 -6.78
N ARG A 186 -2.61 -15.38 -6.72
CA ARG A 186 -2.08 -14.72 -7.90
C ARG A 186 -0.78 -15.36 -8.34
N ILE A 187 -0.66 -15.58 -9.63
CA ILE A 187 0.59 -15.99 -10.29
C ILE A 187 1.03 -14.82 -11.14
N ASN A 188 2.19 -14.25 -10.82
CA ASN A 188 2.71 -13.09 -11.55
C ASN A 188 3.26 -13.52 -12.90
N THR A 189 2.88 -12.81 -13.95
CA THR A 189 3.50 -12.93 -15.27
C THR A 189 4.77 -12.11 -15.31
N GLY A 190 5.85 -12.67 -15.85
CA GLY A 190 7.08 -11.92 -16.08
C GLY A 190 6.89 -10.88 -17.18
N LEU A 191 7.34 -9.62 -16.91
CA LEU A 191 7.22 -8.50 -17.82
C LEU A 191 8.61 -8.07 -18.29
N LEU A 192 8.70 -7.56 -19.52
CA LEU A 192 9.99 -7.35 -20.18
C LEU A 192 10.43 -5.87 -20.24
N GLY A 193 9.59 -4.93 -19.86
CA GLY A 193 9.90 -3.51 -19.95
C GLY A 193 10.06 -3.02 -21.40
N ALA A 194 9.20 -3.50 -22.28
CA ALA A 194 9.25 -3.20 -23.71
C ALA A 194 7.85 -3.21 -24.35
N GLU A 195 7.67 -2.42 -25.41
CA GLU A 195 6.54 -2.55 -26.32
C GLU A 195 6.86 -3.63 -27.35
N ILE A 196 6.01 -4.62 -27.47
CA ILE A 196 6.24 -5.81 -28.25
C ILE A 196 5.00 -6.09 -29.10
N THR A 197 5.21 -6.30 -30.41
CA THR A 197 4.12 -6.62 -31.33
C THR A 197 4.35 -7.97 -32.00
N ARG A 198 3.23 -8.63 -32.30
CA ARG A 198 3.30 -9.87 -33.08
C ARG A 198 3.46 -9.56 -34.55
N ASP A 199 4.55 -10.03 -35.14
CA ASP A 199 4.80 -9.92 -36.60
C ASP A 199 3.98 -10.94 -37.38
N LYS A 200 3.80 -10.73 -38.71
CA LYS A 200 3.10 -11.67 -39.61
C LYS A 200 3.78 -13.05 -39.72
N SER A 201 5.06 -13.16 -39.35
CA SER A 201 5.77 -14.43 -39.23
C SER A 201 5.29 -15.26 -38.02
N GLY A 202 4.52 -14.64 -37.12
CA GLY A 202 4.08 -15.23 -35.86
C GLY A 202 5.04 -15.01 -34.69
N PHE A 203 6.28 -14.57 -34.95
CA PHE A 203 7.22 -14.16 -33.91
C PHE A 203 6.89 -12.75 -33.36
N PHE A 204 7.51 -12.38 -32.25
CA PHE A 204 7.24 -11.12 -31.56
C PHE A 204 8.43 -10.17 -31.70
N ARG A 205 8.15 -8.96 -32.17
CA ARG A 205 9.14 -7.92 -32.45
C ARG A 205 9.15 -6.88 -31.36
N LEU A 206 10.35 -6.47 -30.93
CA LEU A 206 10.57 -5.37 -30.00
C LEU A 206 10.43 -4.02 -30.72
N GLU A 207 9.37 -3.28 -30.43
CA GLU A 207 9.12 -1.98 -31.05
C GLU A 207 9.73 -0.83 -30.24
N LYS A 208 9.74 -0.95 -28.91
CA LYS A 208 10.35 0.00 -27.99
C LYS A 208 10.89 -0.76 -26.77
N ILE A 209 12.04 -0.35 -26.29
CA ILE A 209 12.59 -0.80 -25.01
C ILE A 209 12.58 0.41 -24.08
N PHE A 210 12.03 0.26 -22.89
CA PHE A 210 12.06 1.30 -21.88
C PHE A 210 13.42 1.25 -21.17
N PRO A 211 14.33 2.20 -21.39
CA PRO A 211 15.70 2.10 -20.86
C PRO A 211 15.73 2.23 -19.32
N GLY A 212 14.80 2.96 -18.75
CA GLY A 212 14.74 3.18 -17.31
C GLY A 212 15.93 3.96 -16.75
N ALA A 213 16.24 3.67 -15.48
CA ALA A 213 17.33 4.31 -14.74
C ALA A 213 18.20 3.26 -14.05
N SER A 214 19.50 3.27 -14.34
CA SER A 214 20.46 2.28 -13.84
C SER A 214 20.69 2.34 -12.31
N TRP A 215 20.36 3.47 -11.69
CA TRP A 215 20.54 3.71 -10.26
C TRP A 215 19.40 3.17 -9.36
N SER A 216 18.28 2.74 -9.97
CA SER A 216 17.15 2.14 -9.23
C SER A 216 16.83 0.76 -9.79
N LYS A 217 16.74 -0.25 -8.92
CA LYS A 217 16.35 -1.61 -9.31
C LYS A 217 14.93 -1.66 -9.91
N GLU A 218 14.01 -0.86 -9.37
CA GLU A 218 12.60 -0.82 -9.79
C GLU A 218 12.39 -0.14 -11.15
N LEU A 219 13.32 0.77 -11.49
CA LEU A 219 13.31 1.52 -12.76
C LEU A 219 14.23 0.91 -13.83
N ARG A 220 14.82 -0.26 -13.57
CA ARG A 220 15.77 -0.90 -14.48
C ARG A 220 15.05 -1.88 -15.41
N SER A 221 15.28 -1.73 -16.71
CA SER A 221 14.74 -2.70 -17.67
C SER A 221 15.56 -3.99 -17.69
N PRO A 222 14.94 -5.16 -17.65
CA PRO A 222 15.66 -6.44 -17.77
C PRO A 222 16.36 -6.59 -19.13
N LEU A 223 15.91 -5.87 -20.16
CA LEU A 223 16.49 -5.91 -21.50
C LEU A 223 17.69 -4.97 -21.67
N THR A 224 17.94 -4.08 -20.70
CA THR A 224 19.08 -3.15 -20.72
C THR A 224 20.14 -3.49 -19.66
N GLU A 225 20.03 -4.63 -19.01
CA GLU A 225 21.03 -5.09 -18.06
C GLU A 225 22.38 -5.36 -18.75
N PRO A 226 23.52 -5.16 -18.04
CA PRO A 226 24.83 -5.42 -18.58
C PRO A 226 24.96 -6.85 -19.13
N GLY A 227 25.45 -6.99 -20.36
CA GLY A 227 25.60 -8.28 -21.04
C GLY A 227 24.39 -8.80 -21.78
N VAL A 228 23.22 -8.14 -21.68
CA VAL A 228 22.00 -8.54 -22.39
C VAL A 228 21.96 -7.98 -23.81
N ASP A 229 22.35 -6.74 -24.03
CA ASP A 229 22.51 -6.02 -25.32
C ASP A 229 21.36 -6.28 -26.32
N VAL A 230 20.12 -6.10 -25.87
CA VAL A 230 18.90 -6.21 -26.70
C VAL A 230 18.63 -4.89 -27.41
N LYS A 231 18.22 -4.98 -28.68
CA LYS A 231 17.96 -3.80 -29.53
C LYS A 231 16.53 -3.78 -30.05
N VAL A 232 16.00 -2.58 -30.19
CA VAL A 232 14.73 -2.33 -30.87
C VAL A 232 14.82 -2.89 -32.29
N GLY A 233 13.77 -3.58 -32.73
CA GLY A 233 13.69 -4.25 -34.03
C GLY A 233 14.11 -5.72 -34.01
N GLU A 234 14.75 -6.23 -32.95
CA GLU A 234 14.99 -7.66 -32.78
C GLU A 234 13.68 -8.41 -32.50
N TYR A 235 13.67 -9.68 -32.82
CA TYR A 235 12.57 -10.60 -32.56
C TYR A 235 12.87 -11.50 -31.36
N ILE A 236 11.93 -11.64 -30.48
CA ILE A 236 11.92 -12.70 -29.46
C ILE A 236 11.41 -13.96 -30.14
N VAL A 237 12.31 -14.87 -30.47
CA VAL A 237 11.97 -16.06 -31.25
C VAL A 237 11.73 -17.30 -30.40
N ALA A 238 12.27 -17.36 -29.17
CA ALA A 238 11.93 -18.40 -28.19
C ALA A 238 12.08 -17.88 -26.75
N ILE A 239 11.36 -18.51 -25.82
CA ILE A 239 11.46 -18.30 -24.37
C ILE A 239 11.62 -19.69 -23.74
N ASP A 240 12.68 -19.91 -22.96
CA ASP A 240 13.06 -21.20 -22.37
C ASP A 240 13.03 -22.36 -23.44
N GLY A 241 13.50 -22.07 -24.63
CA GLY A 241 13.52 -23.01 -25.75
C GLY A 241 12.18 -23.21 -26.47
N VAL A 242 11.08 -22.66 -26.00
CA VAL A 242 9.77 -22.74 -26.66
C VAL A 242 9.64 -21.63 -27.71
N PRO A 243 9.43 -21.95 -29.00
CA PRO A 243 9.29 -20.97 -30.06
C PRO A 243 8.06 -20.08 -29.83
N THR A 244 8.23 -18.75 -29.90
CA THR A 244 7.14 -17.79 -29.62
C THR A 244 6.07 -17.75 -30.69
N ASN A 245 6.38 -18.17 -31.94
CA ASN A 245 5.39 -18.26 -33.03
C ASN A 245 4.38 -19.40 -32.85
N THR A 246 4.59 -20.30 -31.88
CA THR A 246 3.67 -21.41 -31.56
C THR A 246 2.54 -21.00 -30.63
N VAL A 247 2.62 -19.81 -30.04
CA VAL A 247 1.62 -19.26 -29.08
C VAL A 247 0.94 -18.01 -29.63
N LYS A 248 -0.29 -17.74 -29.18
CA LYS A 248 -1.01 -16.51 -29.55
C LYS A 248 -0.44 -15.28 -28.83
N ASP A 249 -0.07 -15.47 -27.58
CA ASP A 249 0.48 -14.46 -26.70
C ASP A 249 1.74 -15.01 -26.04
N MET A 250 2.87 -14.34 -26.27
CA MET A 250 4.15 -14.77 -25.72
C MET A 250 4.22 -14.67 -24.20
N TYR A 251 3.41 -13.77 -23.57
CA TYR A 251 3.35 -13.65 -22.12
C TYR A 251 2.83 -14.93 -21.45
N SER A 252 2.12 -15.79 -22.18
CA SER A 252 1.75 -17.12 -21.68
C SER A 252 2.98 -17.98 -21.31
N LEU A 253 4.12 -17.77 -21.98
CA LEU A 253 5.40 -18.41 -21.67
C LEU A 253 6.14 -17.80 -20.49
N LEU A 254 5.70 -16.64 -20.03
CA LEU A 254 6.26 -15.87 -18.90
C LEU A 254 5.41 -15.96 -17.63
N VAL A 255 4.31 -16.71 -17.65
CA VAL A 255 3.48 -16.94 -16.45
C VAL A 255 4.31 -17.66 -15.38
N GLY A 256 4.36 -17.07 -14.17
CA GLY A 256 5.16 -17.56 -13.06
C GLY A 256 6.66 -17.29 -13.19
N LYS A 257 7.09 -16.48 -14.17
CA LYS A 257 8.50 -16.16 -14.41
C LYS A 257 8.95 -14.81 -13.86
N ALA A 258 8.06 -14.06 -13.21
CA ALA A 258 8.43 -12.79 -12.58
C ALA A 258 9.61 -13.00 -11.59
N GLU A 259 10.67 -12.23 -11.76
CA GLU A 259 11.91 -12.26 -10.97
C GLU A 259 12.70 -13.60 -11.02
N ILE A 260 12.31 -14.51 -11.95
CA ILE A 260 12.99 -15.79 -12.15
C ILE A 260 13.87 -15.71 -13.41
N PRO A 261 15.17 -16.07 -13.33
CA PRO A 261 16.03 -16.12 -14.50
C PRO A 261 15.42 -16.95 -15.63
N THR A 262 15.25 -16.32 -16.78
CA THR A 262 14.54 -16.89 -17.94
C THR A 262 15.39 -16.69 -19.19
N GLU A 263 15.56 -17.73 -19.98
CA GLU A 263 16.30 -17.66 -21.24
C GLU A 263 15.42 -17.09 -22.35
N ILE A 264 15.90 -16.04 -22.99
CA ILE A 264 15.25 -15.42 -24.15
C ILE A 264 16.15 -15.61 -25.38
N SER A 265 15.61 -16.17 -26.45
CA SER A 265 16.29 -16.28 -27.74
C SER A 265 15.91 -15.11 -28.64
N LEU A 266 16.89 -14.37 -29.10
CA LEU A 266 16.75 -13.12 -29.86
C LEU A 266 17.37 -13.29 -31.27
N ASN A 267 16.76 -12.68 -32.27
CA ASN A 267 17.29 -12.65 -33.62
C ASN A 267 16.90 -11.38 -34.36
N VAL A 268 17.75 -10.87 -35.23
CA VAL A 268 17.45 -9.76 -36.13
C VAL A 268 16.45 -10.13 -37.24
N LYS A 269 16.24 -11.44 -37.47
CA LYS A 269 15.26 -11.99 -38.41
C LYS A 269 14.23 -12.84 -37.67
N PRO A 270 12.99 -12.93 -38.15
CA PRO A 270 11.95 -13.74 -37.53
C PRO A 270 12.16 -15.25 -37.78
N GLN A 271 13.22 -15.81 -37.24
CA GLN A 271 13.59 -17.20 -37.37
C GLN A 271 14.40 -17.70 -36.18
N LEU A 272 14.35 -19.02 -35.91
CA LEU A 272 15.12 -19.65 -34.84
C LEU A 272 16.59 -19.82 -35.17
N SER A 273 16.88 -20.11 -36.43
CA SER A 273 18.28 -20.31 -36.86
C SER A 273 19.12 -19.05 -36.70
N GLY A 274 20.26 -19.19 -36.04
CA GLY A 274 21.16 -18.06 -35.78
C GLY A 274 20.71 -17.14 -34.64
N ALA A 275 19.70 -17.53 -33.87
CA ALA A 275 19.31 -16.78 -32.68
C ALA A 275 20.40 -16.83 -31.60
N ARG A 276 20.64 -15.69 -30.95
CA ARG A 276 21.46 -15.61 -29.75
C ARG A 276 20.60 -15.77 -28.50
N LYS A 277 21.19 -16.26 -27.43
CA LYS A 277 20.50 -16.48 -26.15
C LYS A 277 20.99 -15.50 -25.11
N VAL A 278 20.07 -14.98 -24.35
CA VAL A 278 20.35 -14.15 -23.17
C VAL A 278 19.51 -14.64 -22.00
N VAL A 279 19.99 -14.46 -20.80
CA VAL A 279 19.22 -14.74 -19.57
C VAL A 279 18.88 -13.42 -18.92
N ILE A 280 17.62 -13.24 -18.66
CA ILE A 280 17.09 -12.05 -17.98
C ILE A 280 16.23 -12.46 -16.79
N SER A 281 16.00 -11.54 -15.84
CA SER A 281 15.00 -11.70 -14.78
C SER A 281 13.81 -10.78 -15.10
N PRO A 282 12.70 -11.31 -15.64
CA PRO A 282 11.53 -10.49 -15.97
C PRO A 282 10.97 -9.78 -14.74
N LEU A 283 10.40 -8.60 -14.94
CA LEU A 283 9.81 -7.78 -13.87
C LEU A 283 8.48 -8.37 -13.38
N ALA A 284 8.18 -8.21 -12.09
CA ALA A 284 6.85 -8.49 -11.55
C ALA A 284 5.86 -7.34 -11.82
N ASN A 285 6.39 -6.12 -11.98
CA ASN A 285 5.63 -4.90 -12.28
C ASN A 285 6.51 -3.97 -13.13
N GLU A 286 6.04 -3.58 -14.30
CA GLU A 286 6.76 -2.64 -15.19
C GLU A 286 6.18 -1.22 -15.17
N TYR A 287 5.12 -0.99 -14.39
CA TYR A 287 4.49 0.34 -14.33
C TYR A 287 5.47 1.44 -13.90
N PRO A 288 6.27 1.30 -12.83
CA PRO A 288 7.24 2.32 -12.43
C PRO A 288 8.25 2.65 -13.56
N LEU A 289 8.70 1.63 -14.28
CA LEU A 289 9.62 1.79 -15.40
C LEU A 289 8.97 2.56 -16.58
N ILE A 290 7.77 2.16 -16.97
CA ILE A 290 7.01 2.81 -18.05
C ILE A 290 6.70 4.25 -17.68
N HIS A 291 6.22 4.47 -16.45
CA HIS A 291 5.88 5.79 -15.94
C HIS A 291 7.10 6.72 -15.91
N TYR A 292 8.23 6.25 -15.38
CA TYR A 292 9.48 7.01 -15.39
C TYR A 292 9.88 7.43 -16.81
N ASN A 293 9.87 6.49 -17.78
CA ASN A 293 10.20 6.82 -19.16
C ASN A 293 9.21 7.81 -19.78
N TRP A 294 7.91 7.71 -19.45
CA TRP A 294 6.91 8.66 -19.89
C TRP A 294 7.19 10.09 -19.37
N VAL A 295 7.57 10.23 -18.09
CA VAL A 295 7.98 11.53 -17.53
C VAL A 295 9.22 12.07 -18.26
N GLN A 296 10.24 11.23 -18.47
CA GLN A 296 11.48 11.63 -19.19
C GLN A 296 11.19 12.04 -20.65
N ASP A 297 10.30 11.32 -21.33
CA ASP A 297 9.89 11.64 -22.69
C ASP A 297 9.11 12.98 -22.73
N ASN A 298 8.27 13.29 -21.73
CA ASN A 298 7.58 14.57 -21.63
C ASN A 298 8.54 15.72 -21.35
N ILE A 299 9.52 15.56 -20.45
CA ILE A 299 10.57 16.56 -20.20
C ILE A 299 11.28 16.89 -21.51
N LYS A 300 11.75 15.88 -22.25
CA LYS A 300 12.43 16.07 -23.55
C LYS A 300 11.53 16.77 -24.57
N LYS A 301 10.27 16.37 -24.65
CA LYS A 301 9.29 16.94 -25.59
C LYS A 301 9.04 18.43 -25.32
N VAL A 302 8.87 18.80 -24.04
CA VAL A 302 8.67 20.22 -23.65
C VAL A 302 9.94 21.04 -23.89
N ASP A 303 11.11 20.51 -23.53
CA ASP A 303 12.38 21.16 -23.73
C ASP A 303 12.62 21.45 -25.23
N GLN A 304 12.43 20.45 -26.09
CA GLN A 304 12.56 20.61 -27.54
C GLN A 304 11.54 21.60 -28.13
N ALA A 305 10.26 21.49 -27.72
CA ALA A 305 9.21 22.37 -28.25
C ALA A 305 9.38 23.83 -27.83
N SER A 306 10.02 24.09 -26.69
CA SER A 306 10.27 25.44 -26.17
C SER A 306 11.67 25.97 -26.46
N ASN A 307 12.52 25.22 -27.16
CA ASN A 307 13.96 25.52 -27.30
C ASN A 307 14.65 25.72 -25.93
N GLY A 308 14.37 24.83 -24.98
CA GLY A 308 14.97 24.84 -23.67
C GLY A 308 14.40 25.87 -22.68
N ARG A 309 13.42 26.68 -23.06
CA ARG A 309 12.90 27.78 -22.22
C ARG A 309 11.90 27.34 -21.15
N ILE A 310 11.13 26.27 -21.40
CA ILE A 310 10.08 25.80 -20.50
C ILE A 310 10.51 24.49 -19.87
N GLY A 311 10.33 24.38 -18.54
CA GLY A 311 10.51 23.15 -17.79
C GLY A 311 9.23 22.32 -17.72
N TYR A 312 9.37 21.08 -17.28
CA TYR A 312 8.25 20.16 -17.04
C TYR A 312 8.49 19.34 -15.78
N ILE A 313 7.49 19.28 -14.92
CA ILE A 313 7.47 18.38 -13.77
C ILE A 313 6.15 17.60 -13.75
N TYR A 314 6.21 16.38 -13.23
CA TYR A 314 5.05 15.57 -12.93
C TYR A 314 4.98 15.27 -11.43
N ILE A 315 3.81 15.45 -10.82
CA ILE A 315 3.59 15.22 -9.40
C ILE A 315 2.55 14.08 -9.24
N PRO A 316 2.99 12.85 -8.87
CA PRO A 316 2.10 11.67 -8.83
C PRO A 316 1.08 11.70 -7.70
N ASP A 317 1.44 12.32 -6.57
CA ASP A 317 0.61 12.45 -5.38
C ASP A 317 1.00 13.68 -4.57
N MET A 318 0.24 13.99 -3.54
CA MET A 318 0.58 15.01 -2.53
C MET A 318 1.07 14.34 -1.23
N GLY A 319 1.86 13.28 -1.40
CA GLY A 319 2.55 12.53 -0.34
C GLY A 319 4.08 12.65 -0.43
N PRO A 320 4.82 11.80 0.30
CA PRO A 320 6.29 11.82 0.27
C PRO A 320 6.88 11.53 -1.11
N GLU A 321 6.22 10.70 -1.94
CA GLU A 321 6.68 10.41 -3.30
C GLU A 321 6.58 11.65 -4.19
N GLY A 322 5.42 12.31 -4.20
CA GLY A 322 5.23 13.53 -4.97
C GLY A 322 6.14 14.66 -4.54
N LEU A 323 6.39 14.82 -3.22
CA LEU A 323 7.33 15.82 -2.70
C LEU A 323 8.78 15.54 -3.17
N ASN A 324 9.19 14.27 -3.21
CA ASN A 324 10.51 13.88 -3.70
C ASN A 324 10.64 14.12 -5.22
N GLU A 325 9.61 13.78 -5.99
CA GLU A 325 9.60 14.05 -7.44
C GLU A 325 9.58 15.56 -7.72
N PHE A 326 8.78 16.34 -6.97
CA PHE A 326 8.82 17.80 -7.04
C PHE A 326 10.24 18.33 -6.80
N ALA A 327 10.87 17.95 -5.69
CA ALA A 327 12.23 18.42 -5.37
C ALA A 327 13.25 18.01 -6.44
N ARG A 328 13.13 16.77 -6.96
CA ARG A 328 14.05 16.24 -7.99
C ARG A 328 13.98 17.02 -9.29
N TYR A 329 12.81 17.44 -9.71
CA TYR A 329 12.61 18.06 -11.03
C TYR A 329 12.38 19.56 -10.99
N PHE A 330 11.97 20.13 -9.87
CA PHE A 330 11.75 21.57 -9.73
C PHE A 330 13.08 22.34 -9.63
N TYR A 331 13.91 21.99 -8.67
CA TYR A 331 15.14 22.74 -8.41
C TYR A 331 16.12 22.78 -9.58
N PRO A 332 16.31 21.72 -10.39
CA PRO A 332 17.16 21.78 -11.55
C PRO A 332 16.63 22.66 -12.71
N GLN A 333 15.41 23.16 -12.61
CA GLN A 333 14.72 23.93 -13.65
C GLN A 333 14.37 25.36 -13.22
N LEU A 334 14.99 25.88 -12.14
CA LEU A 334 14.76 27.25 -11.65
C LEU A 334 15.21 28.35 -12.63
N ASP A 335 16.09 28.03 -13.57
CA ASP A 335 16.57 28.93 -14.61
C ASP A 335 15.66 29.02 -15.85
N LYS A 336 14.60 28.20 -15.91
CA LYS A 336 13.64 28.22 -17.00
C LYS A 336 12.72 29.43 -16.93
N GLU A 337 12.26 29.90 -18.09
CA GLU A 337 11.32 31.03 -18.18
C GLU A 337 9.90 30.70 -17.70
N GLY A 338 9.54 29.42 -17.67
CA GLY A 338 8.26 28.91 -17.21
C GLY A 338 8.31 27.43 -16.94
N LEU A 339 7.28 26.92 -16.28
CA LEU A 339 7.19 25.52 -15.87
C LEU A 339 5.80 24.98 -16.17
N ILE A 340 5.74 23.80 -16.79
CA ILE A 340 4.54 23.00 -16.87
C ILE A 340 4.52 22.05 -15.68
N ILE A 341 3.49 22.18 -14.83
CA ILE A 341 3.21 21.27 -13.73
C ILE A 341 2.11 20.33 -14.20
N ASP A 342 2.42 19.05 -14.26
CA ASP A 342 1.48 18.00 -14.65
C ASP A 342 1.10 17.17 -13.42
N ASP A 343 -0.13 17.31 -13.00
CA ASP A 343 -0.73 16.58 -11.87
C ASP A 343 -1.86 15.65 -12.31
N ARG A 344 -1.93 15.30 -13.58
CA ARG A 344 -2.93 14.36 -14.09
C ARG A 344 -2.82 13.03 -13.38
N ALA A 345 -3.96 12.52 -12.92
CA ALA A 345 -4.07 11.31 -12.10
C ALA A 345 -3.32 11.39 -10.75
N ASN A 346 -3.06 12.62 -10.24
CA ASN A 346 -2.52 12.79 -8.90
C ASN A 346 -3.42 12.14 -7.85
N GLY A 347 -2.84 11.31 -6.98
CA GLY A 347 -3.56 10.54 -5.98
C GLY A 347 -4.02 11.34 -4.76
N GLY A 348 -3.68 12.64 -4.66
CA GLY A 348 -3.93 13.46 -3.46
C GLY A 348 -2.93 13.18 -2.34
N GLY A 349 -3.15 13.77 -1.19
CA GLY A 349 -2.30 13.66 -0.01
C GLY A 349 -2.34 14.91 0.86
N ASN A 350 -1.28 15.16 1.65
CA ASN A 350 -1.25 16.22 2.65
C ASN A 350 0.02 17.10 2.64
N VAL A 351 0.87 16.98 1.60
CA VAL A 351 2.11 17.77 1.50
C VAL A 351 1.95 19.03 0.62
N SER A 352 0.73 19.34 0.16
CA SER A 352 0.48 20.53 -0.68
C SER A 352 1.05 21.83 -0.11
N PRO A 353 0.97 22.13 1.21
CA PRO A 353 1.60 23.32 1.76
C PRO A 353 3.11 23.37 1.51
N MET A 354 3.81 22.23 1.61
CA MET A 354 5.26 22.14 1.40
C MET A 354 5.69 22.36 -0.07
N ILE A 355 4.76 22.14 -0.99
CA ILE A 355 5.00 22.35 -2.44
C ILE A 355 4.74 23.83 -2.80
N LEU A 356 3.83 24.50 -2.07
CA LEU A 356 3.43 25.88 -2.33
C LEU A 356 4.32 26.92 -1.66
N GLU A 357 5.01 26.58 -0.57
CA GLU A 357 5.98 27.42 0.16
C GLU A 357 7.36 27.40 -0.50
#